data_79833d845cc1257d3d75aeee02b15d3d
#
_entry.id   79833d845cc1257d3d75aeee02b15d3d
#
_cell.length_a   1.000
_cell.length_b   1.000
_cell.length_c   1.000
_cell.angle_alpha   90.00
_cell.angle_beta   90.00
_cell.angle_gamma   90.00
#
_symmetry.space_group_name_H-M   'P 1'
#
loop_
_entity.id
_entity.type
_entity.pdbx_description
1 polymer ?
#
loop_
_entity_poly.entity_id
_entity_poly.type
_entity_poly.pdbx_seq_one_letter_code
_entity_poly.pdbx_strand_id
1 'polypeptide(L)'
;MPKFWGVEGRMRHESKFSTWIRSGGQSTFVLPLTGLFDLETKFSVVPDRLLDSIIDDALAAAVGRLNQHLPEGVSIDISAIDLSPIRDQLRSEVADRLTEIGVAVNPNDPVITSIIARYAEILNGLFQTDALQVERYIWRSSNDSRVRAAHAEYDDRVFLWSDPPEGGHPGQGWNCRCTAEPIIVPTGIPEGSVCDILTGDRLTSVFPDADTDRLARIAREIDLQRVTARMDSPDRLAHFFGQVQQEVGPRLRLVESLDYPPDKLGVTFRCFRRHPDEALRFGRTDEHPADQEAIANRAYADRNGNGDIESGDGWRYRGRGLKQVTGRANYRAFTEDHAKLFGDLIDFEAEPELLGTPRYAVRSALWFWRANNLFSLADAGGNQAAADSITAIINPGTNSYVQRWDNVRDLNGSAVFANICRFSVARPRFEDAE
;
A
#
# COMPACT_ATOMS: atom_id res chain seq x y z
N MET A 1 33.73 -37.37 -10.47
CA MET A 1 34.15 -36.51 -9.35
C MET A 1 35.11 -35.46 -9.88
N PRO A 2 34.76 -34.19 -9.84
CA PRO A 2 35.73 -33.11 -9.71
C PRO A 2 35.47 -32.31 -8.45
N LYS A 3 36.58 -31.86 -7.87
CA LYS A 3 36.70 -31.17 -6.59
C LYS A 3 36.21 -29.73 -6.66
N PHE A 4 35.39 -29.38 -5.69
CA PHE A 4 35.04 -27.97 -5.40
C PHE A 4 36.15 -27.34 -4.56
N TRP A 5 36.61 -26.18 -4.99
CA TRP A 5 37.43 -25.25 -4.21
C TRP A 5 36.53 -24.28 -3.47
N GLY A 6 36.60 -24.30 -2.15
CA GLY A 6 36.04 -23.28 -1.30
C GLY A 6 36.89 -22.01 -1.36
N VAL A 7 36.22 -20.88 -1.51
CA VAL A 7 36.81 -19.57 -1.21
C VAL A 7 35.93 -18.96 -0.12
N GLU A 8 36.42 -19.08 1.12
CA GLU A 8 36.00 -18.24 2.22
C GLU A 8 36.55 -16.83 1.99
N GLY A 9 35.71 -15.95 1.49
CA GLY A 9 35.94 -14.52 1.46
C GLY A 9 34.90 -13.86 2.35
N ARG A 10 35.23 -13.63 3.63
CA ARG A 10 34.48 -12.67 4.45
C ARG A 10 34.65 -11.29 3.85
N MET A 11 33.71 -10.87 3.04
CA MET A 11 33.55 -9.44 2.75
C MET A 11 32.87 -8.80 3.97
N ARG A 12 33.64 -8.05 4.73
CA ARG A 12 33.07 -7.03 5.61
C ARG A 12 32.43 -5.99 4.69
N HIS A 13 31.11 -6.00 4.60
CA HIS A 13 30.37 -4.88 4.05
C HIS A 13 30.45 -3.74 5.06
N GLU A 14 31.45 -2.88 4.90
CA GLU A 14 31.34 -1.54 5.42
C GLU A 14 30.23 -0.86 4.64
N SER A 15 29.17 -0.47 5.35
CA SER A 15 28.07 0.31 4.79
C SER A 15 28.65 1.66 4.33
N LYS A 16 28.77 1.82 3.01
CA LYS A 16 29.28 3.04 2.41
C LYS A 16 28.13 3.96 2.03
N PHE A 17 27.22 4.20 2.95
CA PHE A 17 26.32 5.32 2.85
C PHE A 17 26.86 6.46 3.71
N SER A 18 27.30 7.47 2.99
CA SER A 18 27.36 8.87 3.35
C SER A 18 28.03 9.24 4.66
N THR A 19 29.18 9.80 4.52
CA THR A 19 29.60 10.82 5.47
C THR A 19 29.02 12.15 4.99
N TRP A 20 28.00 12.63 5.66
CA TRP A 20 27.53 14.00 5.47
C TRP A 20 28.56 14.94 6.08
N ILE A 21 29.22 15.73 5.25
CA ILE A 21 30.14 16.77 5.74
C ILE A 21 29.37 18.09 5.69
N ARG A 22 29.02 18.61 6.86
CA ARG A 22 28.56 19.99 6.99
C ARG A 22 29.79 20.90 7.04
N SER A 23 30.02 21.66 5.99
CA SER A 23 30.94 22.78 6.01
C SER A 23 30.21 24.02 5.51
N GLY A 24 30.01 24.97 6.40
CA GLY A 24 29.59 26.33 6.01
C GLY A 24 28.19 26.50 5.44
N GLY A 25 27.18 25.77 5.93
CA GLY A 25 25.79 26.01 5.57
C GLY A 25 25.33 25.41 4.23
N GLN A 26 26.17 24.65 3.55
CA GLN A 26 25.82 23.89 2.36
C GLN A 26 25.93 22.39 2.64
N SER A 27 24.90 21.63 2.32
CA SER A 27 24.90 20.17 2.43
C SER A 27 25.37 19.59 1.10
N THR A 28 26.52 18.92 1.11
CA THR A 28 27.06 18.23 -0.07
C THR A 28 26.96 16.73 0.12
N PHE A 29 26.26 16.07 -0.77
CA PHE A 29 26.15 14.62 -0.79
C PHE A 29 27.33 14.01 -1.53
N VAL A 30 28.12 13.17 -0.87
CA VAL A 30 29.22 12.44 -1.49
C VAL A 30 28.91 10.95 -1.41
N LEU A 31 28.56 10.35 -2.55
CA LEU A 31 28.52 8.89 -2.67
C LEU A 31 29.94 8.34 -2.80
N PRO A 32 30.32 7.31 -2.05
CA PRO A 32 31.64 6.75 -2.15
C PRO A 32 31.85 6.02 -3.50
N LEU A 33 32.72 6.55 -4.31
CA LEU A 33 33.27 5.88 -5.50
C LEU A 33 34.39 4.92 -5.04
N THR A 34 34.12 3.61 -5.08
CA THR A 34 35.20 2.61 -5.12
C THR A 34 34.93 1.61 -6.21
N GLY A 35 35.66 1.76 -7.29
CA GLY A 35 35.66 0.87 -8.43
C GLY A 35 35.98 1.59 -9.72
N LEU A 36 37.04 2.43 -9.70
CA LEU A 36 37.69 2.87 -10.93
C LEU A 36 38.43 1.68 -11.53
N PHE A 37 37.83 1.04 -12.52
CA PHE A 37 38.61 0.31 -13.53
C PHE A 37 38.78 1.23 -14.74
N ASP A 38 40.04 1.44 -15.12
CA ASP A 38 40.48 2.03 -16.36
C ASP A 38 39.65 1.50 -17.55
N LEU A 39 38.83 2.35 -18.14
CA LEU A 39 38.16 2.10 -19.40
C LEU A 39 38.24 3.36 -20.26
N GLU A 40 39.46 3.65 -20.72
CA GLU A 40 39.62 4.40 -21.98
C GLU A 40 39.08 3.52 -23.12
N THR A 41 38.19 4.12 -23.92
CA THR A 41 37.68 3.64 -25.21
C THR A 41 36.57 2.61 -25.18
N LYS A 42 35.32 3.12 -25.12
CA LYS A 42 34.20 2.78 -26.02
C LYS A 42 32.94 3.56 -25.62
N PHE A 43 32.93 4.84 -25.84
CA PHE A 43 31.68 5.61 -25.78
C PHE A 43 30.90 5.42 -27.08
N SER A 44 30.02 4.46 -27.11
CA SER A 44 28.90 4.49 -28.02
C SER A 44 27.88 5.45 -27.43
N VAL A 45 27.76 6.59 -28.07
CA VAL A 45 27.15 7.81 -27.54
C VAL A 45 25.69 7.62 -27.28
N VAL A 46 25.33 7.43 -26.01
CA VAL A 46 23.93 7.68 -25.57
C VAL A 46 23.70 9.19 -25.72
N PRO A 47 22.70 9.63 -26.50
CA PRO A 47 22.49 11.05 -26.74
C PRO A 47 22.23 11.80 -25.43
N ASP A 48 22.94 12.89 -25.19
CA ASP A 48 22.79 13.73 -23.99
C ASP A 48 21.32 14.10 -23.70
N ARG A 49 20.56 14.42 -24.74
CA ARG A 49 19.12 14.73 -24.61
C ARG A 49 18.28 13.58 -24.00
N LEU A 50 18.68 12.34 -24.26
CA LEU A 50 17.97 11.19 -23.68
C LEU A 50 18.33 11.02 -22.21
N LEU A 51 19.60 11.19 -21.86
CA LEU A 51 20.03 11.15 -20.46
C LEU A 51 19.33 12.24 -19.65
N ASP A 52 19.28 13.45 -20.18
CA ASP A 52 18.57 14.55 -19.52
C ASP A 52 17.07 14.25 -19.36
N SER A 53 16.42 13.70 -20.39
CA SER A 53 15.01 13.29 -20.32
C SER A 53 14.77 12.24 -19.23
N ILE A 54 15.62 11.21 -19.14
CA ILE A 54 15.51 10.16 -18.12
C ILE A 54 15.65 10.75 -16.69
N ILE A 55 16.57 11.68 -16.51
CA ILE A 55 16.81 12.33 -15.22
C ILE A 55 15.62 13.23 -14.85
N ASP A 56 15.11 13.99 -15.81
CA ASP A 56 13.96 14.87 -15.57
C ASP A 56 12.68 14.07 -15.29
N ASP A 57 12.47 12.94 -15.96
CA ASP A 57 11.35 12.02 -15.70
C ASP A 57 11.47 11.38 -14.31
N ALA A 58 12.69 10.97 -13.91
CA ALA A 58 12.94 10.42 -12.57
C ALA A 58 12.71 11.47 -11.48
N LEU A 59 13.13 12.72 -11.72
CA LEU A 59 12.91 13.83 -10.82
C LEU A 59 11.42 14.15 -10.67
N ALA A 60 10.69 14.24 -11.78
CA ALA A 60 9.25 14.47 -11.77
C ALA A 60 8.50 13.34 -11.03
N ALA A 61 8.90 12.09 -11.23
CA ALA A 61 8.32 10.95 -10.53
C ALA A 61 8.61 10.98 -9.03
N ALA A 62 9.83 11.31 -8.61
CA ALA A 62 10.19 11.44 -7.19
C ALA A 62 9.38 12.52 -6.48
N VAL A 63 9.29 13.70 -7.08
CA VAL A 63 8.50 14.83 -6.56
C VAL A 63 7.02 14.49 -6.51
N GLY A 64 6.50 13.86 -7.56
CA GLY A 64 5.11 13.42 -7.61
C GLY A 64 4.77 12.47 -6.46
N ARG A 65 5.64 11.52 -6.14
CA ARG A 65 5.47 10.59 -5.02
C ARG A 65 5.51 11.30 -3.67
N LEU A 66 6.47 12.18 -3.46
CA LEU A 66 6.56 12.94 -2.21
C LEU A 66 5.35 13.82 -1.96
N ASN A 67 4.89 14.54 -2.97
CA ASN A 67 3.71 15.40 -2.85
C ASN A 67 2.43 14.66 -2.45
N GLN A 68 2.36 13.35 -2.71
CA GLN A 68 1.23 12.52 -2.29
C GLN A 68 1.21 12.26 -0.78
N HIS A 69 2.35 12.35 -0.12
CA HIS A 69 2.52 12.11 1.31
C HIS A 69 2.65 13.41 2.13
N LEU A 70 2.67 14.56 1.46
CA LEU A 70 2.75 15.85 2.14
C LEU A 70 1.38 16.28 2.65
N PRO A 71 1.33 16.92 3.83
CA PRO A 71 0.12 17.57 4.32
C PRO A 71 -0.39 18.63 3.34
N GLU A 72 -1.70 18.88 3.34
CA GLU A 72 -2.32 19.93 2.51
C GLU A 72 -1.67 21.29 2.79
N GLY A 73 -1.24 21.97 1.73
CA GLY A 73 -0.56 23.26 1.82
C GLY A 73 0.95 23.19 2.01
N VAL A 74 1.53 21.99 2.13
CA VAL A 74 2.98 21.78 2.14
C VAL A 74 3.44 21.37 0.74
N SER A 75 4.43 22.06 0.20
CA SER A 75 5.09 21.69 -1.06
C SER A 75 6.59 21.69 -0.87
N ILE A 76 7.27 20.83 -1.63
CA ILE A 76 8.74 20.83 -1.65
C ILE A 76 9.20 21.87 -2.65
N ASP A 77 10.02 22.81 -2.19
CA ASP A 77 10.76 23.69 -3.07
C ASP A 77 12.06 23.00 -3.53
N ILE A 78 11.98 22.32 -4.67
CA ILE A 78 13.13 21.64 -5.26
C ILE A 78 14.20 22.64 -5.73
N SER A 79 13.83 23.90 -5.97
CA SER A 79 14.76 24.91 -6.44
C SER A 79 15.80 25.29 -5.38
N ALA A 80 15.52 24.99 -4.12
CA ALA A 80 16.44 25.18 -2.99
C ALA A 80 17.51 24.10 -2.87
N ILE A 81 17.37 22.98 -3.62
CA ILE A 81 18.29 21.84 -3.55
C ILE A 81 19.24 21.89 -4.76
N ASP A 82 20.55 21.90 -4.50
CA ASP A 82 21.53 21.75 -5.58
C ASP A 82 21.57 20.31 -6.07
N LEU A 83 20.89 20.04 -7.16
CA LEU A 83 20.82 18.74 -7.81
C LEU A 83 21.97 18.48 -8.81
N SER A 84 22.87 19.44 -9.01
CA SER A 84 23.96 19.32 -10.01
C SER A 84 24.86 18.10 -9.76
N PRO A 85 25.35 17.84 -8.52
CA PRO A 85 26.20 16.69 -8.26
C PRO A 85 25.46 15.35 -8.49
N ILE A 86 24.15 15.32 -8.19
CA ILE A 86 23.31 14.12 -8.36
C ILE A 86 23.06 13.89 -9.84
N ARG A 87 22.77 14.96 -10.60
CA ARG A 87 22.57 14.87 -12.05
C ARG A 87 23.79 14.32 -12.76
N ASP A 88 24.98 14.78 -12.42
CA ASP A 88 26.23 14.32 -13.03
C ASP A 88 26.49 12.84 -12.72
N GLN A 89 26.27 12.42 -11.48
CA GLN A 89 26.41 11.02 -11.11
C GLN A 89 25.36 10.13 -11.79
N LEU A 90 24.06 10.50 -11.76
CA LEU A 90 23.02 9.75 -12.42
C LEU A 90 23.26 9.65 -13.92
N ARG A 91 23.77 10.72 -14.54
CA ARG A 91 24.13 10.76 -15.94
C ARG A 91 25.19 9.72 -16.28
N SER A 92 26.25 9.62 -15.47
CA SER A 92 27.29 8.61 -15.63
C SER A 92 26.75 7.20 -15.48
N GLU A 93 26.03 6.92 -14.38
CA GLU A 93 25.49 5.58 -14.12
C GLU A 93 24.47 5.13 -15.18
N VAL A 94 23.61 6.04 -15.67
CA VAL A 94 22.64 5.74 -16.73
C VAL A 94 23.36 5.45 -18.04
N ALA A 95 24.38 6.24 -18.40
CA ALA A 95 25.15 6.05 -19.61
C ALA A 95 25.90 4.71 -19.59
N ASP A 96 26.55 4.37 -18.47
CA ASP A 96 27.24 3.10 -18.28
C ASP A 96 26.29 1.92 -18.44
N ARG A 97 25.11 2.03 -17.85
CA ARG A 97 24.12 0.96 -17.86
C ARG A 97 23.49 0.75 -19.25
N LEU A 98 23.18 1.83 -19.95
CA LEU A 98 22.68 1.73 -21.32
C LEU A 98 23.74 1.16 -22.27
N THR A 99 25.01 1.46 -22.01
CA THR A 99 26.14 0.92 -22.78
C THR A 99 26.33 -0.58 -22.51
N GLU A 100 26.22 -1.03 -21.26
CA GLU A 100 26.30 -2.46 -20.89
C GLU A 100 25.21 -3.30 -21.53
N ILE A 101 24.01 -2.75 -21.65
CA ILE A 101 22.85 -3.47 -22.18
C ILE A 101 22.85 -3.49 -23.71
N GLY A 102 23.62 -2.62 -24.37
CA GLY A 102 23.72 -2.56 -25.83
C GLY A 102 22.42 -2.14 -26.51
N VAL A 103 21.55 -1.43 -25.82
CA VAL A 103 20.23 -1.04 -26.32
C VAL A 103 20.35 0.10 -27.31
N ALA A 104 19.87 -0.09 -28.54
CA ALA A 104 19.53 1.00 -29.44
C ALA A 104 18.35 1.75 -28.79
N VAL A 105 18.62 2.93 -28.28
CA VAL A 105 17.81 3.62 -27.26
C VAL A 105 16.45 4.02 -27.82
N ASN A 106 15.41 3.25 -27.46
CA ASN A 106 14.02 3.65 -27.62
C ASN A 106 13.53 4.21 -26.26
N PRO A 107 13.04 5.44 -26.18
CA PRO A 107 12.51 6.03 -24.93
C PRO A 107 11.43 5.19 -24.24
N ASN A 108 10.72 4.35 -24.98
CA ASN A 108 9.67 3.45 -24.48
C ASN A 108 10.17 2.05 -24.09
N ASP A 109 11.49 1.84 -24.05
CA ASP A 109 12.06 0.55 -23.68
C ASP A 109 11.77 0.27 -22.18
N PRO A 110 11.32 -0.95 -21.81
CA PRO A 110 11.11 -1.34 -20.41
C PRO A 110 12.34 -1.15 -19.52
N VAL A 111 13.55 -1.22 -20.09
CA VAL A 111 14.79 -0.96 -19.37
C VAL A 111 14.88 0.51 -18.94
N ILE A 112 14.53 1.44 -19.83
CA ILE A 112 14.51 2.87 -19.52
C ILE A 112 13.49 3.16 -18.41
N THR A 113 12.30 2.59 -18.48
CA THR A 113 11.28 2.71 -17.43
C THR A 113 11.81 2.19 -16.08
N SER A 114 12.55 1.08 -16.08
CA SER A 114 13.16 0.53 -14.86
C SER A 114 14.26 1.45 -14.31
N ILE A 115 15.04 2.09 -15.18
CA ILE A 115 16.07 3.06 -14.79
C ILE A 115 15.39 4.29 -14.17
N ILE A 116 14.39 4.86 -14.81
CA ILE A 116 13.62 6.01 -14.30
C ILE A 116 13.05 5.70 -12.92
N ALA A 117 12.40 4.54 -12.76
CA ALA A 117 11.81 4.13 -11.49
C ALA A 117 12.84 4.00 -10.36
N ARG A 118 14.01 3.43 -10.66
CA ARG A 118 15.12 3.29 -9.70
C ARG A 118 15.64 4.65 -9.25
N TYR A 119 15.91 5.54 -10.18
CA TYR A 119 16.45 6.86 -9.84
C TYR A 119 15.40 7.74 -9.16
N ALA A 120 14.13 7.59 -9.51
CA ALA A 120 13.05 8.25 -8.78
C ALA A 120 13.03 7.86 -7.30
N GLU A 121 13.34 6.58 -6.95
CA GLU A 121 13.42 6.15 -5.55
C GLU A 121 14.68 6.68 -4.85
N ILE A 122 15.81 6.73 -5.53
CA ILE A 122 17.04 7.34 -4.98
C ILE A 122 16.81 8.83 -4.67
N LEU A 123 16.20 9.56 -5.61
CA LEU A 123 15.83 10.97 -5.43
C LEU A 123 14.77 11.15 -4.34
N ASN A 124 13.80 10.27 -4.27
CA ASN A 124 12.79 10.25 -3.21
C ASN A 124 13.45 10.14 -1.83
N GLY A 125 14.43 9.23 -1.67
CA GLY A 125 15.21 9.11 -0.44
C GLY A 125 15.96 10.39 -0.07
N LEU A 126 16.62 11.01 -1.04
CA LEU A 126 17.32 12.28 -0.84
C LEU A 126 16.38 13.42 -0.42
N PHE A 127 15.27 13.55 -1.06
CA PHE A 127 14.27 14.57 -0.70
C PHE A 127 13.70 14.34 0.70
N GLN A 128 13.48 13.09 1.07
CA GLN A 128 13.02 12.75 2.42
C GLN A 128 14.05 13.15 3.47
N THR A 129 15.31 12.83 3.26
CA THR A 129 16.37 13.09 4.25
C THR A 129 16.80 14.55 4.28
N ASP A 130 16.93 15.18 3.15
CA ASP A 130 17.52 16.51 3.02
C ASP A 130 16.49 17.65 3.08
N ALA A 131 15.42 17.55 2.27
CA ALA A 131 14.42 18.60 2.22
C ALA A 131 13.39 18.50 3.35
N LEU A 132 12.99 17.27 3.71
CA LEU A 132 11.93 17.03 4.69
C LEU A 132 12.47 16.63 6.07
N GLN A 133 13.78 16.39 6.20
CA GLN A 133 14.42 15.92 7.44
C GLN A 133 13.73 14.66 8.01
N VAL A 134 13.29 13.79 7.14
CA VAL A 134 12.64 12.52 7.49
C VAL A 134 13.71 11.51 7.86
N GLU A 135 13.68 11.04 9.09
CA GLU A 135 14.65 10.05 9.58
C GLU A 135 14.28 8.62 9.19
N ARG A 136 12.98 8.36 8.91
CA ARG A 136 12.41 7.03 8.78
C ARG A 136 11.44 6.94 7.63
N TYR A 137 11.37 5.74 7.06
CA TYR A 137 10.41 5.42 6.01
C TYR A 137 9.78 4.06 6.25
N ILE A 138 8.64 3.82 5.62
CA ILE A 138 8.01 2.52 5.53
C ILE A 138 8.42 1.90 4.21
N TRP A 139 8.91 0.66 4.25
CA TRP A 139 9.15 -0.11 3.04
C TRP A 139 7.82 -0.47 2.39
N ARG A 140 7.66 -0.15 1.11
CA ARG A 140 6.50 -0.53 0.30
C ARG A 140 6.94 -1.42 -0.83
N SER A 141 6.56 -2.70 -0.79
CA SER A 141 6.75 -3.59 -1.91
C SER A 141 5.64 -3.40 -2.96
N SER A 142 5.90 -3.81 -4.20
CA SER A 142 4.85 -3.86 -5.22
C SER A 142 3.87 -5.02 -5.01
N ASN A 143 4.11 -5.90 -4.05
CA ASN A 143 3.27 -7.04 -3.64
C ASN A 143 2.86 -7.99 -4.78
N ASP A 144 3.58 -7.99 -5.89
CA ASP A 144 3.35 -8.93 -6.99
C ASP A 144 4.32 -10.13 -6.93
N SER A 145 4.09 -11.12 -7.77
CA SER A 145 4.88 -12.36 -7.82
C SER A 145 6.35 -12.17 -8.22
N ARG A 146 6.75 -10.97 -8.63
CA ARG A 146 8.13 -10.62 -9.03
C ARG A 146 8.91 -9.95 -7.91
N VAL A 147 8.29 -9.74 -6.74
CA VAL A 147 8.98 -9.21 -5.55
C VAL A 147 9.92 -10.27 -5.00
N ARG A 148 11.16 -9.88 -4.68
CA ARG A 148 12.10 -10.77 -3.99
C ARG A 148 11.56 -11.15 -2.63
N ALA A 149 11.81 -12.39 -2.19
CA ALA A 149 11.32 -12.89 -0.88
C ALA A 149 11.69 -11.95 0.28
N ALA A 150 12.94 -11.52 0.37
CA ALA A 150 13.39 -10.57 1.40
C ALA A 150 12.64 -9.23 1.33
N HIS A 151 12.36 -8.70 0.12
CA HIS A 151 11.63 -7.46 -0.02
C HIS A 151 10.14 -7.61 0.32
N ALA A 152 9.57 -8.79 0.14
CA ALA A 152 8.22 -9.08 0.58
C ALA A 152 8.12 -9.13 2.12
N GLU A 153 9.18 -9.60 2.80
CA GLU A 153 9.26 -9.58 4.26
C GLU A 153 9.45 -8.16 4.83
N TYR A 154 10.01 -7.25 4.04
CA TYR A 154 10.17 -5.84 4.43
C TYR A 154 8.90 -5.01 4.24
N ASP A 155 7.92 -5.51 3.51
CA ASP A 155 6.69 -4.77 3.25
C ASP A 155 6.01 -4.37 4.55
N ASP A 156 5.55 -3.11 4.62
CA ASP A 156 4.96 -2.48 5.79
C ASP A 156 5.91 -2.30 7.01
N ARG A 157 7.19 -2.64 6.91
CA ARG A 157 8.15 -2.42 8.00
C ARG A 157 8.79 -1.05 7.93
N VAL A 158 9.14 -0.53 9.11
CA VAL A 158 9.83 0.76 9.25
C VAL A 158 11.32 0.57 9.26
N PHE A 159 12.03 1.42 8.53
CA PHE A 159 13.49 1.47 8.50
C PHE A 159 13.98 2.89 8.71
N LEU A 160 15.18 3.02 9.24
CA LEU A 160 15.91 4.29 9.30
C LEU A 160 16.61 4.54 7.97
N TRP A 161 16.66 5.79 7.55
CA TRP A 161 17.53 6.18 6.41
C TRP A 161 19.01 6.02 6.73
N SER A 162 19.39 6.08 8.02
CA SER A 162 20.75 5.84 8.48
C SER A 162 21.12 4.36 8.66
N ASP A 163 20.12 3.46 8.69
CA ASP A 163 20.30 2.03 8.94
C ASP A 163 19.35 1.22 8.06
N PRO A 164 19.71 1.00 6.79
CA PRO A 164 18.90 0.24 5.85
C PRO A 164 18.92 -1.26 6.14
N PRO A 165 17.90 -2.03 5.74
CA PRO A 165 17.94 -3.48 5.82
C PRO A 165 18.98 -4.08 4.87
N GLU A 166 19.21 -5.39 5.01
CA GLU A 166 20.08 -6.12 4.09
C GLU A 166 19.61 -5.94 2.63
N GLY A 167 20.52 -5.55 1.76
CA GLY A 167 20.20 -5.26 0.35
C GLY A 167 19.94 -3.78 0.06
N GLY A 168 20.00 -2.90 1.07
CA GLY A 168 19.89 -1.44 0.93
C GLY A 168 18.47 -0.91 0.98
N HIS A 169 18.28 0.34 0.62
CA HIS A 169 16.97 1.00 0.59
C HIS A 169 16.09 0.56 -0.59
N PRO A 170 14.77 0.82 -0.55
CA PRO A 170 13.90 0.61 -1.71
C PRO A 170 14.47 1.27 -2.97
N GLY A 171 14.34 0.59 -4.10
CA GLY A 171 14.83 1.08 -5.39
C GLY A 171 16.34 0.94 -5.63
N GLN A 172 17.16 0.69 -4.62
CA GLN A 172 18.63 0.55 -4.81
C GLN A 172 19.02 -0.72 -5.55
N GLY A 173 18.30 -1.82 -5.31
CA GLY A 173 18.53 -3.07 -6.03
C GLY A 173 18.05 -2.97 -7.48
N TRP A 174 18.82 -3.56 -8.40
CA TRP A 174 18.42 -3.60 -9.81
C TRP A 174 17.02 -4.25 -10.00
N ASN A 175 16.18 -3.66 -10.82
CA ASN A 175 14.77 -4.04 -11.01
C ASN A 175 13.93 -4.06 -9.71
N CYS A 176 14.36 -3.35 -8.68
CA CYS A 176 13.56 -3.14 -7.50
C CYS A 176 12.46 -2.11 -7.80
N ARG A 177 11.20 -2.48 -7.49
CA ARG A 177 10.02 -1.62 -7.63
C ARG A 177 9.42 -1.25 -6.28
N CYS A 178 10.15 -1.55 -5.19
CA CYS A 178 9.77 -1.13 -3.86
C CYS A 178 10.00 0.37 -3.71
N THR A 179 9.19 1.01 -2.88
CA THR A 179 9.23 2.45 -2.62
C THR A 179 9.42 2.73 -1.13
N ALA A 180 10.05 3.85 -0.82
CA ALA A 180 10.16 4.37 0.54
C ALA A 180 9.05 5.40 0.78
N GLU A 181 8.11 5.06 1.64
CA GLU A 181 7.05 5.99 2.06
C GLU A 181 7.53 6.77 3.28
N PRO A 182 7.61 8.12 3.22
CA PRO A 182 8.14 8.92 4.32
C PRO A 182 7.25 8.89 5.55
N ILE A 183 7.86 8.81 6.73
CA ILE A 183 7.17 9.06 8.00
C ILE A 183 7.39 10.53 8.35
N ILE A 184 6.48 11.37 7.89
CA ILE A 184 6.54 12.81 8.16
C ILE A 184 5.91 13.09 9.51
N VAL A 185 6.73 13.57 10.45
CA VAL A 185 6.23 14.09 11.73
C VAL A 185 5.93 15.59 11.51
N PRO A 186 4.68 16.05 11.57
CA PRO A 186 4.40 17.46 11.42
C PRO A 186 5.17 18.28 12.45
N THR A 187 5.99 19.22 11.98
CA THR A 187 6.61 20.22 12.82
C THR A 187 5.52 21.22 13.24
N GLY A 188 5.17 21.23 14.52
CA GLY A 188 4.16 22.14 15.03
C GLY A 188 3.10 21.53 15.96
N ILE A 189 3.28 20.26 16.35
CA ILE A 189 2.52 19.73 17.49
C ILE A 189 2.97 20.51 18.71
N PRO A 190 2.06 21.22 19.43
CA PRO A 190 2.43 21.88 20.66
C PRO A 190 3.09 20.88 21.60
N GLU A 191 4.24 21.23 22.17
CA GLU A 191 4.91 20.44 23.20
C GLU A 191 3.90 20.18 24.33
N GLY A 192 3.52 18.90 24.56
CA GLY A 192 2.48 18.53 25.53
C GLY A 192 1.15 18.06 24.95
N SER A 193 0.92 18.11 23.64
CA SER A 193 -0.26 17.48 23.00
C SER A 193 -0.04 15.98 22.91
N VAL A 194 -0.47 15.24 23.92
CA VAL A 194 -0.44 13.78 23.88
C VAL A 194 -1.64 13.31 23.06
N CYS A 195 -1.45 13.10 21.78
CA CYS A 195 -2.41 12.34 20.97
C CYS A 195 -1.83 10.97 20.64
N ASP A 196 -2.71 9.99 20.42
CA ASP A 196 -2.33 8.60 20.22
C ASP A 196 -2.38 8.23 18.73
N ILE A 197 -1.48 7.35 18.32
CA ILE A 197 -1.59 6.66 17.04
C ILE A 197 -2.64 5.55 17.13
N LEU A 198 -3.21 5.16 16.00
CA LEU A 198 -4.03 3.96 15.92
C LEU A 198 -3.09 2.74 15.96
N THR A 199 -3.29 1.86 16.93
CA THR A 199 -2.49 0.64 17.12
C THR A 199 -3.33 -0.61 16.90
N GLY A 200 -2.67 -1.74 16.60
CA GLY A 200 -3.32 -3.04 16.55
C GLY A 200 -4.02 -3.41 17.85
N ASP A 201 -3.41 -3.09 19.00
CA ASP A 201 -4.00 -3.33 20.33
C ASP A 201 -5.36 -2.64 20.51
N ARG A 202 -5.49 -1.40 20.02
CA ARG A 202 -6.79 -0.71 20.03
C ARG A 202 -7.82 -1.43 19.16
N LEU A 203 -7.40 -1.98 18.03
CA LEU A 203 -8.29 -2.73 17.15
C LEU A 203 -8.63 -4.13 17.68
N THR A 204 -7.91 -4.67 18.67
CA THR A 204 -8.26 -5.95 19.31
C THR A 204 -9.63 -5.89 19.99
N SER A 205 -9.99 -4.72 20.57
CA SER A 205 -11.33 -4.54 21.12
C SER A 205 -12.44 -4.50 20.06
N VAL A 206 -12.08 -4.11 18.83
CA VAL A 206 -12.99 -4.07 17.69
C VAL A 206 -13.13 -5.45 17.04
N PHE A 207 -12.03 -6.21 16.94
CA PHE A 207 -11.94 -7.51 16.29
C PHE A 207 -11.23 -8.53 17.21
N PRO A 208 -11.90 -9.03 18.24
CA PRO A 208 -11.27 -9.83 19.29
C PRO A 208 -10.72 -11.18 18.82
N ASP A 209 -11.25 -11.71 17.74
CA ASP A 209 -10.85 -13.02 17.19
C ASP A 209 -9.89 -12.88 15.99
N ALA A 210 -9.41 -11.67 15.70
CA ALA A 210 -8.53 -11.42 14.57
C ALA A 210 -7.07 -11.65 14.93
N ASP A 211 -6.27 -11.98 13.92
CA ASP A 211 -4.83 -12.08 14.03
C ASP A 211 -4.21 -10.72 14.38
N THR A 212 -3.34 -10.70 15.39
CA THR A 212 -2.78 -9.46 15.95
C THR A 212 -1.83 -8.74 14.98
N ASP A 213 -1.06 -9.48 14.18
CA ASP A 213 -0.18 -8.91 13.17
C ASP A 213 -1.01 -8.23 12.06
N ARG A 214 -2.10 -8.88 11.64
CA ARG A 214 -3.05 -8.29 10.70
C ARG A 214 -3.67 -7.01 11.25
N LEU A 215 -4.06 -7.00 12.53
CA LEU A 215 -4.59 -5.80 13.18
C LEU A 215 -3.57 -4.67 13.21
N ALA A 216 -2.32 -4.98 13.53
CA ALA A 216 -1.23 -3.99 13.53
C ALA A 216 -1.02 -3.37 12.14
N ARG A 217 -1.01 -4.19 11.09
CA ARG A 217 -0.87 -3.71 9.70
C ARG A 217 -2.05 -2.86 9.25
N ILE A 218 -3.28 -3.25 9.61
CA ILE A 218 -4.48 -2.46 9.29
C ILE A 218 -4.49 -1.13 10.04
N ALA A 219 -4.22 -1.15 11.34
CA ALA A 219 -4.14 0.06 12.15
C ALA A 219 -3.14 1.04 11.56
N ARG A 220 -1.98 0.55 11.20
CA ARG A 220 -0.91 1.33 10.61
C ARG A 220 -1.31 1.93 9.26
N GLU A 221 -1.91 1.14 8.34
CA GLU A 221 -2.32 1.68 7.05
C GLU A 221 -3.43 2.73 7.20
N ILE A 222 -4.39 2.53 8.10
CA ILE A 222 -5.39 3.57 8.45
C ILE A 222 -4.69 4.83 8.95
N ASP A 223 -3.70 4.68 9.84
CA ASP A 223 -2.98 5.80 10.43
C ASP A 223 -2.20 6.59 9.38
N LEU A 224 -1.53 5.90 8.46
CA LEU A 224 -0.82 6.51 7.34
C LEU A 224 -1.75 7.28 6.38
N GLN A 225 -2.92 6.73 6.11
CA GLN A 225 -3.87 7.31 5.18
C GLN A 225 -4.87 8.27 5.86
N ARG A 226 -4.72 8.51 7.16
CA ARG A 226 -5.71 9.23 7.97
C ARG A 226 -6.06 10.60 7.42
N VAL A 227 -5.05 11.39 7.09
CA VAL A 227 -5.25 12.74 6.55
C VAL A 227 -5.80 12.66 5.11
N THR A 228 -5.15 11.90 4.24
CA THR A 228 -5.55 11.72 2.84
C THR A 228 -6.97 11.19 2.71
N ALA A 229 -7.33 10.24 3.58
CA ALA A 229 -8.66 9.62 3.61
C ALA A 229 -9.65 10.35 4.53
N ARG A 230 -9.25 11.45 5.16
CA ARG A 230 -10.08 12.22 6.09
C ARG A 230 -10.64 11.37 7.25
N MET A 231 -9.85 10.40 7.75
CA MET A 231 -10.17 9.56 8.91
C MET A 231 -9.56 10.13 10.20
N ASP A 232 -9.68 11.43 10.39
CA ASP A 232 -8.98 12.26 11.35
C ASP A 232 -9.83 12.65 12.59
N SER A 233 -10.99 12.03 12.78
CA SER A 233 -11.80 12.23 13.99
C SER A 233 -12.30 10.91 14.59
N PRO A 234 -12.54 10.89 15.91
CA PRO A 234 -13.11 9.71 16.60
C PRO A 234 -14.43 9.23 15.98
N ASP A 235 -15.35 10.15 15.65
CA ASP A 235 -16.64 9.80 15.05
C ASP A 235 -16.48 9.16 13.67
N ARG A 236 -15.59 9.69 12.82
CA ARG A 236 -15.30 9.09 11.50
C ARG A 236 -14.74 7.68 11.64
N LEU A 237 -13.80 7.46 12.56
CA LEU A 237 -13.25 6.14 12.84
C LEU A 237 -14.31 5.19 13.41
N ALA A 238 -15.13 5.65 14.35
CA ALA A 238 -16.20 4.83 14.94
C ALA A 238 -17.22 4.40 13.89
N HIS A 239 -17.67 5.32 13.05
CA HIS A 239 -18.58 4.99 11.95
C HIS A 239 -17.92 4.05 10.93
N PHE A 240 -16.66 4.29 10.56
CA PHE A 240 -15.94 3.42 9.64
C PHE A 240 -15.83 1.99 10.18
N PHE A 241 -15.28 1.82 11.38
CA PHE A 241 -15.09 0.51 11.96
C PHE A 241 -16.39 -0.16 12.37
N GLY A 242 -17.41 0.59 12.80
CA GLY A 242 -18.73 0.04 13.08
C GLY A 242 -19.38 -0.60 11.86
N GLN A 243 -19.17 -0.02 10.67
CA GLN A 243 -19.58 -0.63 9.41
C GLN A 243 -18.72 -1.83 9.04
N VAL A 244 -17.37 -1.69 9.15
CA VAL A 244 -16.41 -2.75 8.81
C VAL A 244 -16.66 -4.01 9.65
N GLN A 245 -16.93 -3.90 10.96
CA GLN A 245 -17.25 -5.05 11.81
C GLN A 245 -18.36 -5.93 11.21
N GLN A 246 -19.36 -5.30 10.63
CA GLN A 246 -20.50 -6.03 10.04
C GLN A 246 -20.15 -6.68 8.69
N GLU A 247 -19.19 -6.13 7.94
CA GLU A 247 -18.77 -6.65 6.64
C GLU A 247 -17.81 -7.86 6.79
N VAL A 248 -16.83 -7.77 7.71
CA VAL A 248 -15.73 -8.75 7.82
C VAL A 248 -15.81 -9.66 9.03
N GLY A 249 -16.71 -9.35 9.97
CA GLY A 249 -16.91 -10.09 11.22
C GLY A 249 -15.73 -10.00 12.21
N PRO A 250 -15.86 -10.65 13.39
CA PRO A 250 -14.90 -10.52 14.50
C PRO A 250 -13.52 -11.08 14.19
N ARG A 251 -13.41 -11.96 13.19
CA ARG A 251 -12.12 -12.54 12.73
C ARG A 251 -11.43 -11.70 11.66
N LEU A 252 -12.01 -10.55 11.29
CA LEU A 252 -11.45 -9.65 10.27
C LEU A 252 -11.09 -10.40 8.97
N ARG A 253 -12.08 -11.07 8.38
CA ARG A 253 -11.88 -11.83 7.14
C ARG A 253 -11.79 -10.90 5.94
N LEU A 254 -10.61 -10.80 5.36
CA LEU A 254 -10.34 -9.92 4.22
C LEU A 254 -10.74 -10.52 2.86
N VAL A 255 -11.07 -11.81 2.82
CA VAL A 255 -11.53 -12.52 1.62
C VAL A 255 -12.81 -13.25 1.97
N GLU A 256 -13.81 -13.11 1.12
CA GLU A 256 -15.10 -13.79 1.24
C GLU A 256 -14.91 -15.30 1.26
N SER A 257 -15.60 -15.95 2.20
CA SER A 257 -15.74 -17.40 2.21
C SER A 257 -17.11 -17.78 1.68
N LEU A 258 -17.13 -18.63 0.67
CA LEU A 258 -18.32 -19.19 0.06
C LEU A 258 -18.58 -20.64 0.51
N ASP A 259 -18.06 -20.99 1.67
CA ASP A 259 -18.23 -22.30 2.30
C ASP A 259 -19.63 -22.44 2.94
N TYR A 260 -20.65 -22.50 2.11
CA TYR A 260 -22.05 -22.60 2.51
C TYR A 260 -22.58 -24.03 2.40
N PRO A 261 -23.41 -24.49 3.35
CA PRO A 261 -24.24 -25.67 3.13
C PRO A 261 -25.40 -25.34 2.17
N PRO A 262 -26.03 -26.37 1.53
CA PRO A 262 -27.03 -26.16 0.49
C PRO A 262 -28.26 -25.31 0.90
N ASP A 263 -28.75 -25.50 2.13
CA ASP A 263 -29.87 -24.73 2.69
C ASP A 263 -29.53 -23.22 2.76
N LYS A 264 -28.30 -22.88 3.13
CA LYS A 264 -27.84 -21.47 3.19
C LYS A 264 -27.63 -20.86 1.82
N LEU A 265 -27.18 -21.63 0.83
CA LEU A 265 -27.03 -21.15 -0.55
C LEU A 265 -28.37 -20.68 -1.12
N GLY A 266 -29.44 -21.45 -0.93
CA GLY A 266 -30.77 -21.08 -1.38
C GLY A 266 -31.35 -19.84 -0.70
N VAL A 267 -30.98 -19.58 0.56
CA VAL A 267 -31.36 -18.36 1.29
C VAL A 267 -30.56 -17.17 0.82
N THR A 268 -29.24 -17.33 0.68
CA THR A 268 -28.30 -16.24 0.40
C THR A 268 -28.34 -15.78 -1.06
N PHE A 269 -28.37 -16.72 -1.99
CA PHE A 269 -28.28 -16.41 -3.42
C PHE A 269 -29.55 -16.82 -4.19
N ARG A 270 -30.09 -15.84 -4.93
CA ARG A 270 -31.33 -16.07 -5.71
C ARG A 270 -31.17 -17.17 -6.78
N CYS A 271 -30.00 -17.34 -7.36
CA CYS A 271 -29.73 -18.39 -8.36
C CYS A 271 -29.94 -19.78 -7.75
N PHE A 272 -29.39 -20.06 -6.58
CA PHE A 272 -29.51 -21.34 -5.89
C PHE A 272 -30.94 -21.60 -5.33
N ARG A 273 -31.69 -20.53 -5.05
CA ARG A 273 -33.11 -20.67 -4.72
C ARG A 273 -33.94 -21.21 -5.89
N ARG A 274 -33.54 -20.87 -7.11
CA ARG A 274 -34.16 -21.32 -8.34
C ARG A 274 -33.65 -22.67 -8.84
N HIS A 275 -32.44 -23.03 -8.42
CA HIS A 275 -31.72 -24.24 -8.80
C HIS A 275 -31.22 -24.98 -7.55
N PRO A 276 -32.14 -25.60 -6.76
CA PRO A 276 -31.76 -26.28 -5.52
C PRO A 276 -30.85 -27.50 -5.73
N ASP A 277 -30.93 -28.13 -6.90
CA ASP A 277 -30.00 -29.18 -7.35
C ASP A 277 -28.55 -28.71 -7.45
N GLU A 278 -28.32 -27.50 -7.98
CA GLU A 278 -26.99 -26.89 -7.98
C GLU A 278 -26.53 -26.55 -6.54
N ALA A 279 -27.44 -26.14 -5.65
CA ALA A 279 -27.11 -25.90 -4.26
C ALA A 279 -26.62 -27.19 -3.55
N LEU A 280 -27.28 -28.31 -3.79
CA LEU A 280 -26.89 -29.63 -3.29
C LEU A 280 -25.52 -30.06 -3.86
N ARG A 281 -25.31 -29.81 -5.15
CA ARG A 281 -24.07 -30.20 -5.84
C ARG A 281 -22.86 -29.41 -5.38
N PHE A 282 -22.99 -28.10 -5.17
CA PHE A 282 -21.87 -27.20 -4.87
C PHE A 282 -21.72 -26.89 -3.38
N GLY A 283 -22.79 -26.97 -2.60
CA GLY A 283 -22.76 -26.70 -1.16
C GLY A 283 -22.02 -27.75 -0.39
N ARG A 284 -21.49 -27.37 0.78
CA ARG A 284 -20.83 -28.29 1.70
C ARG A 284 -21.84 -29.29 2.29
N THR A 285 -21.53 -30.57 2.18
CA THR A 285 -22.29 -31.67 2.79
C THR A 285 -21.34 -32.51 3.66
N ASP A 286 -21.86 -33.56 4.26
CA ASP A 286 -21.04 -34.54 4.98
C ASP A 286 -20.18 -35.38 4.01
N GLU A 287 -20.54 -35.42 2.73
CA GLU A 287 -19.88 -36.20 1.69
C GLU A 287 -18.77 -35.42 0.96
N HIS A 288 -18.90 -34.08 0.88
CA HIS A 288 -17.93 -33.23 0.20
C HIS A 288 -17.88 -31.80 0.74
N PRO A 289 -16.71 -31.11 0.68
CA PRO A 289 -16.61 -29.69 0.96
C PRO A 289 -17.38 -28.86 -0.06
N ALA A 290 -17.65 -27.59 0.27
CA ALA A 290 -18.24 -26.66 -0.69
C ALA A 290 -17.30 -26.43 -1.87
N ASP A 291 -17.82 -26.48 -3.09
CA ASP A 291 -17.16 -25.99 -4.29
C ASP A 291 -17.33 -24.46 -4.36
N GLN A 292 -16.46 -23.76 -3.62
CA GLN A 292 -16.57 -22.32 -3.46
C GLN A 292 -16.40 -21.57 -4.79
N GLU A 293 -15.60 -22.10 -5.71
CA GLU A 293 -15.39 -21.52 -7.04
C GLU A 293 -16.67 -21.62 -7.89
N ALA A 294 -17.27 -22.79 -7.97
CA ALA A 294 -18.54 -23.00 -8.67
C ALA A 294 -19.64 -22.13 -8.05
N ILE A 295 -19.70 -22.02 -6.71
CA ILE A 295 -20.65 -21.16 -6.02
C ILE A 295 -20.46 -19.70 -6.42
N ALA A 296 -19.22 -19.18 -6.40
CA ALA A 296 -18.91 -17.80 -6.78
C ALA A 296 -19.29 -17.53 -8.24
N ASN A 297 -18.84 -18.39 -9.15
CA ASN A 297 -19.08 -18.21 -10.58
C ASN A 297 -20.57 -18.24 -10.89
N ARG A 298 -21.36 -19.08 -10.19
CA ARG A 298 -22.80 -19.13 -10.32
C ARG A 298 -23.52 -17.92 -9.71
N ALA A 299 -23.07 -17.48 -8.53
CA ALA A 299 -23.73 -16.40 -7.77
C ALA A 299 -23.49 -15.01 -8.39
N TYR A 300 -22.32 -14.80 -8.98
CA TYR A 300 -21.86 -13.49 -9.44
C TYR A 300 -21.75 -13.36 -10.96
N ALA A 301 -22.14 -14.38 -11.75
CA ALA A 301 -22.21 -14.29 -13.20
C ALA A 301 -23.08 -13.13 -13.67
N ASP A 302 -22.68 -12.48 -14.74
CA ASP A 302 -23.41 -11.40 -15.42
C ASP A 302 -23.77 -10.20 -14.51
N ARG A 303 -22.97 -9.99 -13.44
CA ARG A 303 -23.21 -8.93 -12.45
C ARG A 303 -21.95 -8.14 -12.20
N ASN A 304 -22.08 -6.83 -11.95
CA ASN A 304 -20.98 -5.93 -11.58
C ASN A 304 -19.78 -6.01 -12.54
N GLY A 305 -20.06 -6.18 -13.85
CA GLY A 305 -19.03 -6.27 -14.89
C GLY A 305 -18.36 -7.64 -15.03
N ASN A 306 -18.78 -8.64 -14.27
CA ASN A 306 -18.36 -10.02 -14.49
C ASN A 306 -18.97 -10.57 -15.79
N GLY A 307 -18.25 -11.47 -16.44
CA GLY A 307 -18.79 -12.29 -17.52
C GLY A 307 -19.73 -13.39 -17.01
N ASP A 308 -20.04 -14.33 -17.89
CA ASP A 308 -20.84 -15.51 -17.58
C ASP A 308 -20.15 -16.48 -16.59
N ILE A 309 -20.78 -17.62 -16.33
CA ILE A 309 -20.27 -18.63 -15.39
C ILE A 309 -18.92 -19.17 -15.87
N GLU A 310 -18.77 -19.39 -17.16
CA GLU A 310 -17.57 -19.95 -17.80
C GLU A 310 -16.38 -19.00 -17.77
N SER A 311 -16.60 -17.70 -17.63
CA SER A 311 -15.55 -16.69 -17.54
C SER A 311 -14.68 -16.84 -16.28
N GLY A 312 -15.19 -17.46 -15.22
CA GLY A 312 -14.52 -17.55 -13.92
C GLY A 312 -14.47 -16.24 -13.12
N ASP A 313 -15.05 -15.17 -13.67
CA ASP A 313 -15.01 -13.83 -13.06
C ASP A 313 -15.64 -13.78 -11.68
N GLY A 314 -16.67 -14.59 -11.44
CA GLY A 314 -17.33 -14.67 -10.14
C GLY A 314 -16.39 -15.04 -9.02
N TRP A 315 -15.54 -16.04 -9.22
CA TRP A 315 -14.50 -16.43 -8.27
C TRP A 315 -13.35 -15.47 -8.25
N ARG A 316 -12.88 -15.06 -9.42
CA ARG A 316 -11.73 -14.16 -9.57
C ARG A 316 -11.96 -12.82 -8.85
N TYR A 317 -13.16 -12.23 -8.98
CA TYR A 317 -13.52 -10.93 -8.39
C TYR A 317 -14.52 -11.05 -7.24
N ARG A 318 -14.42 -12.16 -6.45
CA ARG A 318 -15.22 -12.31 -5.22
C ARG A 318 -14.89 -11.24 -4.19
N GLY A 319 -15.68 -11.12 -3.16
CA GLY A 319 -15.55 -10.12 -2.11
C GLY A 319 -14.16 -10.11 -1.44
N ARG A 320 -13.47 -8.96 -1.45
CA ARG A 320 -12.19 -8.75 -0.78
C ARG A 320 -12.11 -7.38 -0.13
N GLY A 321 -11.19 -7.28 0.85
CA GLY A 321 -10.92 -6.05 1.59
C GLY A 321 -11.91 -5.78 2.72
N LEU A 322 -11.70 -4.69 3.46
CA LEU A 322 -12.55 -4.32 4.61
C LEU A 322 -13.99 -3.96 4.19
N LYS A 323 -14.20 -3.57 2.93
CA LYS A 323 -15.51 -3.25 2.37
C LYS A 323 -16.10 -4.39 1.54
N GLN A 324 -15.40 -5.50 1.37
CA GLN A 324 -15.82 -6.61 0.54
C GLN A 324 -16.16 -6.19 -0.90
N VAL A 325 -15.21 -5.50 -1.55
CA VAL A 325 -15.30 -5.10 -2.95
C VAL A 325 -15.50 -6.33 -3.83
N THR A 326 -16.59 -6.37 -4.62
CA THR A 326 -17.01 -7.53 -5.41
C THR A 326 -17.35 -7.14 -6.84
N GLY A 327 -16.90 -7.94 -7.79
CA GLY A 327 -17.19 -7.80 -9.23
C GLY A 327 -16.15 -6.98 -9.99
N ARG A 328 -15.87 -7.41 -11.21
CA ARG A 328 -14.81 -6.93 -12.08
C ARG A 328 -14.83 -5.41 -12.29
N ALA A 329 -16.03 -4.82 -12.47
CA ALA A 329 -16.16 -3.38 -12.66
C ALA A 329 -15.71 -2.58 -11.45
N ASN A 330 -15.94 -3.08 -10.22
CA ASN A 330 -15.49 -2.41 -9.00
C ASN A 330 -13.97 -2.52 -8.80
N TYR A 331 -13.37 -3.66 -9.18
CA TYR A 331 -11.91 -3.82 -9.17
C TYR A 331 -11.24 -2.86 -10.16
N ARG A 332 -11.81 -2.73 -11.38
CA ARG A 332 -11.34 -1.76 -12.38
C ARG A 332 -11.48 -0.32 -11.88
N ALA A 333 -12.63 0.06 -11.33
CA ALA A 333 -12.84 1.40 -10.80
C ALA A 333 -11.85 1.74 -9.67
N PHE A 334 -11.56 0.77 -8.80
CA PHE A 334 -10.53 0.96 -7.78
C PHE A 334 -9.13 1.08 -8.39
N THR A 335 -8.78 0.30 -9.42
CA THR A 335 -7.52 0.44 -10.17
C THR A 335 -7.35 1.86 -10.73
N GLU A 336 -8.39 2.39 -11.39
CA GLU A 336 -8.37 3.72 -12.00
C GLU A 336 -8.18 4.86 -10.99
N ASP A 337 -8.73 4.72 -9.79
CA ASP A 337 -8.66 5.75 -8.76
C ASP A 337 -7.50 5.56 -7.79
N HIS A 338 -6.99 4.33 -7.62
CA HIS A 338 -5.94 4.02 -6.65
C HIS A 338 -4.68 4.84 -6.85
N ALA A 339 -4.21 4.94 -8.10
CA ALA A 339 -3.03 5.73 -8.41
C ALA A 339 -3.18 7.21 -8.07
N LYS A 340 -4.38 7.77 -8.30
CA LYS A 340 -4.69 9.18 -7.98
C LYS A 340 -4.76 9.44 -6.48
N LEU A 341 -5.21 8.44 -5.71
CA LEU A 341 -5.45 8.58 -4.28
C LEU A 341 -4.24 8.18 -3.43
N PHE A 342 -3.50 7.15 -3.84
CA PHE A 342 -2.47 6.50 -3.05
C PHE A 342 -1.11 6.43 -3.74
N GLY A 343 -1.01 6.87 -5.00
CA GLY A 343 0.25 7.03 -5.72
C GLY A 343 0.81 5.78 -6.39
N ASP A 344 0.40 4.60 -5.98
CA ASP A 344 0.92 3.34 -6.53
C ASP A 344 0.16 2.97 -7.81
N LEU A 345 0.87 2.62 -8.87
CA LEU A 345 0.29 2.07 -10.10
C LEU A 345 0.10 0.56 -9.94
N ILE A 346 -1.07 0.15 -9.48
CA ILE A 346 -1.44 -1.26 -9.30
C ILE A 346 -2.68 -1.56 -10.13
N ASP A 347 -2.65 -2.67 -10.87
CA ASP A 347 -3.79 -3.19 -11.61
C ASP A 347 -4.51 -4.29 -10.81
N PHE A 348 -5.53 -3.92 -10.05
CA PHE A 348 -6.31 -4.87 -9.26
C PHE A 348 -7.24 -5.73 -10.10
N GLU A 349 -7.50 -5.40 -11.36
CA GLU A 349 -8.20 -6.28 -12.29
C GLU A 349 -7.28 -7.44 -12.73
N ALA A 350 -5.99 -7.16 -12.90
CA ALA A 350 -4.99 -8.18 -13.20
C ALA A 350 -4.60 -9.00 -11.96
N GLU A 351 -4.44 -8.34 -10.80
CA GLU A 351 -3.96 -8.93 -9.54
C GLU A 351 -5.02 -8.77 -8.40
N PRO A 352 -6.21 -9.38 -8.53
CA PRO A 352 -7.32 -9.16 -7.60
C PRO A 352 -7.05 -9.64 -6.18
N GLU A 353 -6.14 -10.59 -5.98
CA GLU A 353 -5.75 -11.15 -4.69
C GLU A 353 -5.16 -10.09 -3.77
N LEU A 354 -4.55 -9.04 -4.31
CA LEU A 354 -3.96 -7.95 -3.55
C LEU A 354 -4.98 -7.25 -2.64
N LEU A 355 -6.27 -7.19 -3.03
CA LEU A 355 -7.31 -6.62 -2.17
C LEU A 355 -7.55 -7.43 -0.88
N GLY A 356 -7.07 -8.66 -0.82
CA GLY A 356 -7.09 -9.50 0.38
C GLY A 356 -5.93 -9.23 1.35
N THR A 357 -4.96 -8.39 0.99
CA THR A 357 -3.85 -7.99 1.86
C THR A 357 -4.24 -6.81 2.75
N PRO A 358 -3.69 -6.66 3.95
CA PRO A 358 -4.05 -5.58 4.88
C PRO A 358 -4.02 -4.19 4.26
N ARG A 359 -2.96 -3.87 3.54
CA ARG A 359 -2.74 -2.57 2.88
C ARG A 359 -3.87 -2.20 1.92
N TYR A 360 -4.12 -3.06 0.93
CA TYR A 360 -5.12 -2.75 -0.09
C TYR A 360 -6.55 -3.02 0.37
N ALA A 361 -6.72 -3.87 1.38
CA ALA A 361 -7.99 -4.03 2.08
C ALA A 361 -8.44 -2.72 2.75
N VAL A 362 -7.51 -2.00 3.38
CA VAL A 362 -7.75 -0.67 3.95
C VAL A 362 -8.01 0.34 2.82
N ARG A 363 -7.11 0.45 1.86
CA ARG A 363 -7.20 1.46 0.79
C ARG A 363 -8.47 1.34 -0.03
N SER A 364 -8.92 0.13 -0.34
CA SER A 364 -10.18 -0.09 -1.06
C SER A 364 -11.41 0.36 -0.26
N ALA A 365 -11.38 0.19 1.06
CA ALA A 365 -12.45 0.67 1.93
C ALA A 365 -12.43 2.21 2.05
N LEU A 366 -11.26 2.82 2.20
CA LEU A 366 -11.09 4.27 2.24
C LEU A 366 -11.48 4.92 0.91
N TRP A 367 -11.13 4.29 -0.22
CA TRP A 367 -11.60 4.71 -1.54
C TRP A 367 -13.12 4.76 -1.62
N PHE A 368 -13.79 3.66 -1.23
CA PHE A 368 -15.25 3.60 -1.22
C PHE A 368 -15.86 4.68 -0.32
N TRP A 369 -15.27 4.87 0.87
CA TRP A 369 -15.71 5.86 1.84
C TRP A 369 -15.61 7.28 1.29
N ARG A 370 -14.51 7.57 0.62
CA ARG A 370 -14.25 8.85 -0.02
C ARG A 370 -15.15 9.07 -1.24
N ALA A 371 -15.24 8.09 -2.13
CA ALA A 371 -16.05 8.20 -3.36
C ALA A 371 -17.52 8.47 -3.06
N ASN A 372 -18.02 8.00 -1.92
CA ASN A 372 -19.41 8.20 -1.47
C ASN A 372 -19.55 9.32 -0.43
N ASN A 373 -18.50 10.08 -0.13
CA ASN A 373 -18.48 11.17 0.85
C ASN A 373 -19.03 10.78 2.24
N LEU A 374 -18.76 9.56 2.71
CA LEU A 374 -19.35 9.02 3.94
C LEU A 374 -18.82 9.71 5.21
N PHE A 375 -17.65 10.33 5.17
CA PHE A 375 -17.15 11.11 6.30
C PHE A 375 -18.01 12.36 6.57
N SER A 376 -18.61 12.99 5.58
CA SER A 376 -19.53 14.12 5.81
C SER A 376 -20.78 13.67 6.57
N LEU A 377 -21.22 12.41 6.37
CA LEU A 377 -22.29 11.83 7.15
C LEU A 377 -21.84 11.49 8.58
N ALA A 378 -20.61 11.01 8.75
CA ALA A 378 -20.03 10.74 10.05
C ALA A 378 -19.81 12.03 10.88
N ASP A 379 -19.55 13.17 10.24
CA ASP A 379 -19.42 14.48 10.88
C ASP A 379 -20.73 14.99 11.53
N ALA A 380 -21.87 14.38 11.19
CA ALA A 380 -23.12 14.66 11.90
C ALA A 380 -23.13 14.12 13.34
N GLY A 381 -22.04 13.46 13.76
CA GLY A 381 -21.78 12.98 15.10
C GLY A 381 -22.05 11.49 15.29
N GLY A 382 -21.62 10.96 16.45
CA GLY A 382 -21.78 9.56 16.83
C GLY A 382 -23.22 9.19 17.19
N ASN A 383 -24.16 9.32 16.26
CA ASN A 383 -25.59 9.08 16.48
C ASN A 383 -26.17 8.09 15.46
N GLN A 384 -27.35 7.53 15.77
CA GLN A 384 -28.00 6.53 14.96
C GLN A 384 -28.36 7.04 13.56
N ALA A 385 -28.82 8.27 13.44
CA ALA A 385 -29.23 8.81 12.14
C ALA A 385 -28.07 8.89 11.15
N ALA A 386 -26.87 9.25 11.63
CA ALA A 386 -25.64 9.21 10.84
C ALA A 386 -25.27 7.76 10.45
N ALA A 387 -25.32 6.83 11.41
CA ALA A 387 -25.02 5.42 11.14
C ALA A 387 -25.99 4.81 10.11
N ASP A 388 -27.27 5.10 10.22
CA ASP A 388 -28.31 4.62 9.30
C ASP A 388 -28.11 5.22 7.88
N SER A 389 -27.77 6.52 7.80
CA SER A 389 -27.50 7.18 6.52
C SER A 389 -26.27 6.56 5.81
N ILE A 390 -25.22 6.27 6.55
CA ILE A 390 -24.03 5.58 6.04
C ILE A 390 -24.39 4.15 5.61
N THR A 391 -25.15 3.42 6.44
CA THR A 391 -25.59 2.05 6.15
C THR A 391 -26.42 1.98 4.86
N ALA A 392 -27.29 2.96 4.63
CA ALA A 392 -28.13 3.03 3.43
C ALA A 392 -27.29 3.14 2.14
N ILE A 393 -26.10 3.72 2.19
CA ILE A 393 -25.17 3.80 1.05
C ILE A 393 -24.33 2.52 0.95
N ILE A 394 -23.84 2.00 2.08
CA ILE A 394 -22.95 0.81 2.12
C ILE A 394 -23.72 -0.45 1.70
N ASN A 395 -24.89 -0.68 2.26
CA ASN A 395 -25.71 -1.87 2.02
C ASN A 395 -27.19 -1.56 2.24
N PRO A 396 -27.87 -0.93 1.27
CA PRO A 396 -29.26 -0.48 1.43
C PRO A 396 -30.26 -1.61 1.69
N GLY A 397 -29.95 -2.84 1.25
CA GLY A 397 -30.79 -4.00 1.42
C GLY A 397 -30.56 -4.82 2.68
N THR A 398 -29.72 -4.34 3.60
CA THR A 398 -29.37 -5.07 4.81
C THR A 398 -30.46 -4.97 5.90
N ASN A 399 -30.56 -6.00 6.73
CA ASN A 399 -31.37 -5.98 7.96
C ASN A 399 -30.52 -5.60 9.19
N SER A 400 -29.23 -5.24 9.00
CA SER A 400 -28.27 -5.03 10.09
C SER A 400 -28.11 -3.57 10.51
N TYR A 401 -29.09 -2.70 10.28
CA TYR A 401 -29.03 -1.29 10.68
C TYR A 401 -28.78 -1.12 12.19
N VAL A 402 -29.55 -1.87 12.98
CA VAL A 402 -29.42 -1.83 14.47
C VAL A 402 -28.03 -2.28 14.91
N GLN A 403 -27.53 -3.40 14.39
CA GLN A 403 -26.22 -3.94 14.73
C GLN A 403 -25.09 -2.97 14.34
N ARG A 404 -25.18 -2.33 13.18
CA ARG A 404 -24.21 -1.33 12.74
C ARG A 404 -24.21 -0.09 13.62
N TRP A 405 -25.40 0.35 14.04
CA TRP A 405 -25.51 1.40 15.03
C TRP A 405 -24.97 0.98 16.39
N ASP A 406 -25.30 -0.21 16.89
CA ASP A 406 -24.78 -0.72 18.15
C ASP A 406 -23.24 -0.76 18.13
N ASN A 407 -22.63 -1.21 17.03
CA ASN A 407 -21.18 -1.17 16.86
C ASN A 407 -20.63 0.26 17.01
N VAL A 408 -21.19 1.25 16.33
CA VAL A 408 -20.75 2.65 16.41
C VAL A 408 -20.90 3.20 17.84
N ARG A 409 -22.04 2.96 18.46
CA ARG A 409 -22.32 3.39 19.85
C ARG A 409 -21.31 2.80 20.82
N ASP A 410 -21.02 1.52 20.71
CA ASP A 410 -20.13 0.79 21.61
C ASP A 410 -18.67 1.25 21.43
N LEU A 411 -18.23 1.53 20.17
CA LEU A 411 -16.93 2.09 19.87
C LEU A 411 -16.76 3.51 20.45
N ASN A 412 -17.79 4.34 20.37
CA ASN A 412 -17.78 5.67 20.99
C ASN A 412 -17.85 5.59 22.52
N GLY A 413 -18.67 4.70 23.06
CA GLY A 413 -18.83 4.50 24.51
C GLY A 413 -17.57 3.95 25.18
N SER A 414 -16.82 3.09 24.51
CA SER A 414 -15.55 2.53 24.99
C SER A 414 -14.34 3.45 24.73
N ALA A 415 -14.57 4.57 24.07
CA ALA A 415 -13.55 5.57 23.73
C ALA A 415 -12.32 4.97 22.99
N VAL A 416 -12.51 3.90 22.21
CA VAL A 416 -11.43 3.21 21.46
C VAL A 416 -10.63 4.19 20.62
N PHE A 417 -11.29 5.19 20.03
CA PHE A 417 -10.66 6.20 19.18
C PHE A 417 -10.47 7.56 19.88
N ALA A 418 -10.67 7.62 21.20
CA ALA A 418 -10.40 8.85 21.95
C ALA A 418 -8.92 9.23 21.85
N ASN A 419 -8.65 10.52 21.78
CA ASN A 419 -7.32 11.13 21.71
C ASN A 419 -6.49 10.70 20.49
N ILE A 420 -7.10 10.08 19.49
CA ILE A 420 -6.39 9.77 18.25
C ILE A 420 -5.92 11.08 17.59
N CYS A 421 -4.65 11.11 17.19
CA CYS A 421 -4.06 12.25 16.50
C CYS A 421 -4.86 12.60 15.25
N ARG A 422 -5.10 13.89 15.03
CA ARG A 422 -5.75 14.38 13.80
C ARG A 422 -4.84 14.37 12.57
N PHE A 423 -3.57 14.01 12.76
CA PHE A 423 -2.55 13.91 11.71
C PHE A 423 -1.89 12.54 11.79
N SER A 424 -1.34 12.11 10.67
CA SER A 424 -0.59 10.85 10.62
C SER A 424 0.67 10.99 11.46
N VAL A 425 0.73 10.30 12.60
CA VAL A 425 1.93 10.19 13.44
C VAL A 425 2.26 8.71 13.55
N ALA A 426 2.72 8.12 12.47
CA ALA A 426 3.26 6.77 12.52
C ALA A 426 4.58 6.79 13.28
N ARG A 427 4.53 6.63 14.60
CA ARG A 427 5.74 6.35 15.39
C ARG A 427 5.98 4.85 15.36
N PRO A 428 7.15 4.37 14.91
CA PRO A 428 7.50 2.96 15.09
C PRO A 428 7.72 2.69 16.59
N ARG A 429 7.18 1.60 17.10
CA ARG A 429 7.63 1.05 18.38
C ARG A 429 9.02 0.46 18.17
N PHE A 430 9.96 0.79 19.04
CA PHE A 430 11.33 0.26 19.06
C PHE A 430 11.42 -1.21 19.50
N GLU A 431 10.29 -1.86 19.78
CA GLU A 431 10.23 -3.20 20.34
C GLU A 431 10.29 -4.33 19.30
N ASP A 432 10.25 -4.00 18.00
CA ASP A 432 10.29 -5.00 16.93
C ASP A 432 11.65 -5.14 16.25
N ALA A 433 12.71 -4.71 16.91
CA ALA A 433 14.10 -4.83 16.45
C ALA A 433 14.94 -5.67 17.42
N GLU A 434 14.53 -6.93 17.69
CA GLU A 434 15.37 -8.00 18.19
C GLU A 434 15.24 -9.26 17.31
#